data_8b9207f8cdf63afec8de64e27d6372ea
#
_entry.id   8b9207f8cdf63afec8de64e27d6372ea
#
_cell.length_a   1.000
_cell.length_b   1.000
_cell.length_c   1.000
_cell.angle_alpha   90.00
_cell.angle_beta   90.00
_cell.angle_gamma   90.00
#
_symmetry.space_group_name_H-M   'P 1'
#
loop_
_entity.id
_entity.type
_entity.pdbx_description
1 polymer ?
#
loop_
_entity_poly.entity_id
_entity_poly.type
_entity_poly.pdbx_seq_one_letter_code
_entity_poly.pdbx_strand_id
1 'polypeptide(L)'
;MQPLKRIPSIANFKKLIILTAMCCSSFFYSNTYAENSTLAAVPQVELSQYLGLWYEVARKPMYFQKECAQDVTARYTVNEYGNIAVDNRCTDMDGNILRSLGEGFVVNEPFNSKLKVSFLPESVRWMPVGRGDYWILKIDSAYQMVLVGEPKRKYLWLLSRDPHPDEAKVTEYLRYAQRVGFNLKDLIRTKQTE
;
A
#
# COMPACT_ATOMS: atom_id res chain seq x y z
N MET A 1 -103.45 11.36 21.89
CA MET A 1 -102.63 12.31 22.63
C MET A 1 -101.44 11.58 23.12
N GLN A 2 -100.28 11.69 22.47
CA GLN A 2 -99.04 11.10 22.85
C GLN A 2 -98.07 12.18 23.30
N PRO A 3 -97.29 11.96 24.39
CA PRO A 3 -96.36 12.98 24.88
C PRO A 3 -95.02 12.92 24.12
N LEU A 4 -94.42 14.07 23.89
CA LEU A 4 -93.14 14.29 23.25
C LEU A 4 -92.02 13.59 24.01
N LYS A 5 -91.21 12.79 23.27
CA LYS A 5 -89.92 12.23 23.76
C LYS A 5 -88.81 13.29 23.67
N ARG A 6 -88.12 13.52 24.77
CA ARG A 6 -86.96 14.41 24.90
C ARG A 6 -85.79 13.75 24.19
N ILE A 7 -85.04 14.54 23.43
CA ILE A 7 -83.78 14.21 22.80
C ILE A 7 -82.64 14.35 23.84
N PRO A 8 -81.82 13.34 24.04
CA PRO A 8 -80.67 13.52 24.92
C PRO A 8 -79.50 14.24 24.23
N SER A 9 -78.90 15.15 25.02
CA SER A 9 -77.73 15.96 24.72
C SER A 9 -76.51 15.21 24.26
N ILE A 10 -75.92 15.73 23.25
CA ILE A 10 -74.63 15.24 22.73
C ILE A 10 -73.49 15.67 23.66
N ALA A 11 -72.98 14.74 24.47
CA ALA A 11 -71.77 14.92 25.26
C ALA A 11 -70.58 14.37 24.54
N ASN A 12 -69.68 15.24 24.22
CA ASN A 12 -68.21 15.09 24.03
C ASN A 12 -67.67 13.74 23.69
N PHE A 13 -67.47 13.48 22.40
CA PHE A 13 -66.48 12.47 21.93
C PHE A 13 -65.14 13.17 21.71
N LYS A 14 -64.27 13.17 22.75
CA LYS A 14 -62.84 13.47 22.58
C LYS A 14 -62.23 12.37 21.76
N LYS A 15 -61.97 12.60 20.48
CA LYS A 15 -61.14 11.71 19.64
C LYS A 15 -59.72 11.74 20.16
N LEU A 16 -59.30 10.64 20.79
CA LEU A 16 -57.91 10.32 21.09
C LEU A 16 -57.23 9.94 19.78
N ILE A 17 -56.53 10.88 19.17
CA ILE A 17 -55.63 10.59 18.04
C ILE A 17 -54.36 9.99 18.62
N ILE A 18 -54.22 8.66 18.54
CA ILE A 18 -52.95 7.96 18.82
C ILE A 18 -52.08 8.19 17.60
N LEU A 19 -51.14 9.13 17.70
CA LEU A 19 -50.06 9.29 16.72
C LEU A 19 -49.05 8.18 16.94
N THR A 20 -49.17 7.08 16.20
CA THR A 20 -48.12 6.08 16.09
C THR A 20 -47.00 6.67 15.26
N ALA A 21 -45.99 7.24 15.93
CA ALA A 21 -44.74 7.61 15.31
C ALA A 21 -44.02 6.33 14.88
N MET A 22 -44.18 5.99 13.60
CA MET A 22 -43.46 4.91 12.93
C MET A 22 -42.03 5.39 12.72
N CYS A 23 -41.18 5.06 13.70
CA CYS A 23 -39.74 5.33 13.67
C CYS A 23 -39.12 4.42 12.57
N CYS A 24 -39.10 4.89 11.33
CA CYS A 24 -38.34 4.29 10.26
C CYS A 24 -36.83 4.45 10.57
N SER A 25 -36.30 3.53 11.37
CA SER A 25 -34.86 3.37 11.54
C SER A 25 -34.31 2.87 10.20
N SER A 26 -33.94 3.81 9.32
CA SER A 26 -33.18 3.52 8.12
C SER A 26 -31.80 3.01 8.55
N PHE A 27 -31.64 1.71 8.71
CA PHE A 27 -30.35 1.08 8.78
C PHE A 27 -29.68 1.28 7.42
N PHE A 28 -28.84 2.33 7.32
CA PHE A 28 -27.87 2.41 6.24
C PHE A 28 -26.87 1.28 6.43
N TYR A 29 -27.17 0.14 5.81
CA TYR A 29 -26.13 -0.86 5.56
C TYR A 29 -25.12 -0.21 4.61
N SER A 30 -24.05 0.37 5.17
CA SER A 30 -22.86 0.68 4.41
C SER A 30 -22.30 -0.65 3.93
N ASN A 31 -22.73 -1.10 2.77
CA ASN A 31 -22.04 -2.14 2.04
C ASN A 31 -20.65 -1.57 1.69
N THR A 32 -19.69 -1.76 2.57
CA THR A 32 -18.29 -1.69 2.22
C THR A 32 -18.00 -2.87 1.30
N TYR A 33 -18.32 -2.71 0.02
CA TYR A 33 -17.68 -3.52 -0.99
C TYR A 33 -16.19 -3.22 -0.85
N ALA A 34 -15.43 -4.18 -0.35
CA ALA A 34 -13.99 -4.19 -0.56
C ALA A 34 -13.84 -4.26 -2.08
N GLU A 35 -13.69 -3.09 -2.66
CA GLU A 35 -13.43 -2.95 -4.09
C GLU A 35 -12.15 -3.72 -4.34
N ASN A 36 -12.28 -4.81 -5.08
CA ASN A 36 -11.15 -5.65 -5.50
C ASN A 36 -10.37 -4.85 -6.57
N SER A 37 -9.93 -3.64 -6.17
CA SER A 37 -9.22 -2.73 -7.05
C SER A 37 -7.93 -3.42 -7.48
N THR A 38 -7.80 -3.57 -8.78
CA THR A 38 -6.53 -4.00 -9.37
C THR A 38 -5.45 -3.06 -8.87
N LEU A 39 -4.40 -3.62 -8.26
CA LEU A 39 -3.28 -2.81 -7.78
C LEU A 39 -2.73 -1.97 -8.94
N ALA A 40 -2.64 -0.67 -8.75
CA ALA A 40 -2.11 0.25 -9.74
C ALA A 40 -0.74 0.78 -9.32
N ALA A 41 0.19 0.87 -10.26
CA ALA A 41 1.41 1.66 -10.09
C ALA A 41 1.08 3.14 -10.27
N VAL A 42 1.98 4.03 -9.80
CA VAL A 42 1.85 5.47 -10.09
C VAL A 42 1.84 5.72 -11.61
N PRO A 43 1.22 6.81 -12.07
CA PRO A 43 1.10 7.08 -13.50
C PRO A 43 2.44 7.15 -14.23
N GLN A 44 3.43 7.79 -13.61
CA GLN A 44 4.75 8.00 -14.20
C GLN A 44 5.84 8.14 -13.14
N VAL A 45 7.06 7.74 -13.49
CA VAL A 45 8.26 7.91 -12.68
C VAL A 45 9.38 8.51 -13.55
N GLU A 46 10.00 9.58 -13.04
CA GLU A 46 11.21 10.12 -13.61
C GLU A 46 12.41 9.34 -13.10
N LEU A 47 13.00 8.48 -13.96
CA LEU A 47 14.07 7.58 -13.56
C LEU A 47 15.29 8.30 -13.02
N SER A 48 15.66 9.45 -13.61
CA SER A 48 16.81 10.24 -13.16
C SER A 48 16.69 10.67 -11.69
N GLN A 49 15.48 10.93 -11.20
CA GLN A 49 15.20 11.25 -9.81
C GLN A 49 15.08 10.00 -8.92
N TYR A 50 14.67 8.87 -9.53
CA TYR A 50 14.51 7.61 -8.80
C TYR A 50 15.84 6.90 -8.51
N LEU A 51 16.84 7.07 -9.35
CA LEU A 51 18.18 6.50 -9.19
C LEU A 51 18.86 6.97 -7.90
N GLY A 52 19.95 6.30 -7.52
CA GLY A 52 20.74 6.61 -6.33
C GLY A 52 20.44 5.69 -5.15
N LEU A 53 20.75 6.15 -3.94
CA LEU A 53 20.65 5.38 -2.71
C LEU A 53 19.25 5.53 -2.09
N TRP A 54 18.71 4.41 -1.61
CA TRP A 54 17.51 4.30 -0.81
C TRP A 54 17.79 3.48 0.44
N TYR A 55 17.23 3.88 1.57
CA TYR A 55 17.21 3.13 2.83
C TYR A 55 15.88 2.43 2.99
N GLU A 56 15.88 1.15 3.33
CA GLU A 56 14.65 0.43 3.64
C GLU A 56 14.14 0.85 5.03
N VAL A 57 12.91 1.32 5.09
CA VAL A 57 12.23 1.72 6.34
C VAL A 57 11.37 0.57 6.88
N ALA A 58 10.73 -0.14 5.97
CA ALA A 58 9.90 -1.29 6.32
C ALA A 58 9.73 -2.23 5.13
N ARG A 59 9.47 -3.52 5.42
CA ARG A 59 9.16 -4.53 4.42
C ARG A 59 8.20 -5.59 4.94
N LYS A 60 7.54 -6.29 4.05
CA LYS A 60 6.96 -7.59 4.39
C LYS A 60 8.06 -8.67 4.48
N PRO A 61 7.86 -9.74 5.27
CA PRO A 61 8.81 -10.85 5.34
C PRO A 61 9.04 -11.49 3.97
N MET A 62 10.31 -11.75 3.63
CA MET A 62 10.72 -12.36 2.37
C MET A 62 11.80 -13.40 2.61
N TYR A 63 11.65 -14.57 2.01
CA TYR A 63 12.61 -15.67 2.21
C TYR A 63 14.03 -15.34 1.72
N PHE A 64 14.13 -14.51 0.68
CA PHE A 64 15.42 -14.10 0.07
C PHE A 64 16.10 -12.93 0.81
N GLN A 65 15.44 -12.35 1.81
CA GLN A 65 15.96 -11.24 2.63
C GLN A 65 15.91 -11.57 4.14
N LYS A 66 15.73 -12.85 4.47
CA LYS A 66 15.57 -13.32 5.86
C LYS A 66 16.81 -13.12 6.73
N GLU A 67 17.99 -13.07 6.13
CA GLU A 67 19.28 -12.91 6.81
C GLU A 67 19.62 -11.45 7.11
N CYS A 68 18.90 -10.50 6.50
CA CYS A 68 19.08 -9.07 6.76
C CYS A 68 18.46 -8.68 8.09
N ALA A 69 19.29 -8.27 9.05
CA ALA A 69 18.88 -7.82 10.38
C ALA A 69 18.68 -6.29 10.44
N GLN A 70 19.57 -5.52 9.81
CA GLN A 70 19.57 -4.04 9.85
C GLN A 70 20.31 -3.43 8.66
N ASP A 71 20.29 -2.11 8.56
CA ASP A 71 21.05 -1.29 7.59
C ASP A 71 20.82 -1.71 6.14
N VAL A 72 19.56 -2.03 5.84
CA VAL A 72 19.17 -2.45 4.51
C VAL A 72 19.11 -1.25 3.58
N THR A 73 19.86 -1.32 2.49
CA THR A 73 19.92 -0.29 1.46
C THR A 73 19.74 -0.87 0.07
N ALA A 74 19.23 -0.05 -0.86
CA ALA A 74 19.18 -0.34 -2.28
C ALA A 74 19.77 0.84 -3.05
N ARG A 75 20.77 0.57 -3.89
CA ARG A 75 21.34 1.58 -4.79
C ARG A 75 20.99 1.22 -6.23
N TYR A 76 20.42 2.17 -6.93
CA TYR A 76 20.03 2.05 -8.33
C TYR A 76 20.89 2.94 -9.21
N THR A 77 21.43 2.38 -10.29
CA THR A 77 22.19 3.11 -11.32
C THR A 77 21.79 2.60 -12.71
N VAL A 78 22.08 3.35 -13.75
CA VAL A 78 21.91 2.85 -15.13
C VAL A 78 23.14 2.05 -15.52
N ASN A 79 22.95 0.86 -16.09
CA ASN A 79 24.03 0.05 -16.63
C ASN A 79 24.31 0.37 -18.12
N GLU A 80 25.31 -0.25 -18.71
CA GLU A 80 25.72 -0.08 -20.10
C GLU A 80 24.63 -0.45 -21.12
N TYR A 81 23.64 -1.27 -20.72
CA TYR A 81 22.51 -1.69 -21.55
C TYR A 81 21.28 -0.78 -21.41
N GLY A 82 21.37 0.28 -20.61
CA GLY A 82 20.25 1.18 -20.32
C GLY A 82 19.25 0.65 -19.27
N ASN A 83 19.51 -0.52 -18.70
CA ASN A 83 18.70 -1.08 -17.60
C ASN A 83 19.14 -0.53 -16.23
N ILE A 84 18.37 -0.83 -15.20
CA ILE A 84 18.66 -0.40 -13.83
C ILE A 84 19.55 -1.45 -13.14
N ALA A 85 20.81 -1.14 -12.90
CA ALA A 85 21.64 -1.94 -12.02
C ALA A 85 21.19 -1.77 -10.57
N VAL A 86 21.04 -2.88 -9.85
CA VAL A 86 20.57 -2.96 -8.45
C VAL A 86 21.70 -3.47 -7.58
N ASP A 87 22.10 -2.70 -6.57
CA ASP A 87 23.07 -3.10 -5.53
C ASP A 87 22.35 -2.99 -4.16
N ASN A 88 21.87 -4.12 -3.68
CA ASN A 88 21.25 -4.24 -2.36
C ASN A 88 22.28 -4.69 -1.34
N ARG A 89 22.26 -4.05 -0.17
CA ARG A 89 23.13 -4.38 0.96
C ARG A 89 22.35 -4.42 2.25
N CYS A 90 22.81 -5.22 3.20
CA CYS A 90 22.30 -5.21 4.57
C CYS A 90 23.37 -5.78 5.51
N THR A 91 23.14 -5.61 6.82
CA THR A 91 23.94 -6.24 7.88
C THR A 91 23.12 -7.41 8.46
N ASP A 92 23.74 -8.58 8.63
CA ASP A 92 23.14 -9.74 9.28
C ASP A 92 23.20 -9.65 10.81
N MET A 93 22.76 -10.71 11.51
CA MET A 93 22.76 -10.75 12.99
C MET A 93 24.16 -10.84 13.58
N ASP A 94 25.15 -11.30 12.82
CA ASP A 94 26.56 -11.45 13.23
C ASP A 94 27.39 -10.20 12.89
N GLY A 95 26.78 -9.18 12.27
CA GLY A 95 27.43 -7.94 11.88
C GLY A 95 28.13 -8.01 10.51
N ASN A 96 27.92 -9.08 9.74
CA ASN A 96 28.51 -9.18 8.41
C ASN A 96 27.68 -8.41 7.38
N ILE A 97 28.36 -7.79 6.42
CA ILE A 97 27.70 -7.11 5.31
C ILE A 97 27.35 -8.12 4.22
N LEU A 98 26.07 -8.29 3.97
CA LEU A 98 25.55 -9.07 2.86
C LEU A 98 25.30 -8.14 1.66
N ARG A 99 25.53 -8.64 0.45
CA ARG A 99 25.33 -7.90 -0.80
C ARG A 99 24.66 -8.76 -1.85
N SER A 100 23.70 -8.18 -2.57
CA SER A 100 23.01 -8.83 -3.68
C SER A 100 22.95 -7.89 -4.88
N LEU A 101 23.51 -8.34 -6.02
CA LEU A 101 23.53 -7.61 -7.27
C LEU A 101 22.42 -8.12 -8.20
N GLY A 102 21.62 -7.18 -8.71
CA GLY A 102 20.50 -7.46 -9.58
C GLY A 102 20.40 -6.49 -10.75
N GLU A 103 19.36 -6.68 -11.54
CA GLU A 103 19.03 -5.82 -12.66
C GLU A 103 17.52 -5.65 -12.77
N GLY A 104 17.09 -4.39 -12.92
CA GLY A 104 15.72 -3.99 -13.15
C GLY A 104 15.48 -3.62 -14.60
N PHE A 105 14.43 -4.19 -15.18
CA PHE A 105 13.99 -3.96 -16.56
C PHE A 105 12.68 -3.19 -16.52
N VAL A 106 12.64 -2.00 -17.09
CA VAL A 106 11.39 -1.25 -17.25
C VAL A 106 10.49 -2.00 -18.23
N VAL A 107 9.21 -2.18 -17.87
CA VAL A 107 8.25 -2.94 -18.69
C VAL A 107 7.04 -2.13 -19.12
N ASN A 108 6.99 -0.84 -18.80
CA ASN A 108 5.90 0.07 -19.19
C ASN A 108 6.39 1.43 -19.62
N GLU A 109 7.43 1.48 -20.45
CA GLU A 109 7.87 2.76 -21.07
C GLU A 109 6.72 3.45 -21.80
N PRO A 110 6.68 4.79 -21.78
CA PRO A 110 7.61 5.73 -21.14
C PRO A 110 7.27 6.04 -19.68
N PHE A 111 6.33 5.33 -19.05
CA PHE A 111 5.84 5.64 -17.69
C PHE A 111 6.81 5.23 -16.59
N ASN A 112 7.64 4.23 -16.82
CA ASN A 112 8.74 3.76 -15.94
C ASN A 112 8.32 3.39 -14.50
N SER A 113 7.04 3.15 -14.25
CA SER A 113 6.52 2.85 -12.92
C SER A 113 6.39 1.36 -12.60
N LYS A 114 6.62 0.51 -13.62
CA LYS A 114 6.60 -0.95 -13.48
C LYS A 114 7.91 -1.52 -14.02
N LEU A 115 8.58 -2.28 -13.18
CA LEU A 115 9.80 -2.98 -13.52
C LEU A 115 9.64 -4.48 -13.23
N LYS A 116 10.52 -5.25 -13.85
CA LYS A 116 10.82 -6.62 -13.44
C LYS A 116 12.28 -6.69 -13.00
N VAL A 117 12.53 -7.29 -11.83
CA VAL A 117 13.87 -7.35 -11.23
C VAL A 117 14.35 -8.79 -11.18
N SER A 118 15.60 -9.02 -11.58
CA SER A 118 16.28 -10.30 -11.52
C SER A 118 17.53 -10.21 -10.67
N PHE A 119 17.74 -11.21 -9.82
CA PHE A 119 18.97 -11.44 -9.06
C PHE A 119 19.71 -12.72 -9.51
N LEU A 120 19.37 -13.23 -10.68
CA LEU A 120 20.12 -14.32 -11.30
C LEU A 120 21.58 -13.89 -11.57
N PRO A 121 22.52 -14.84 -11.70
CA PRO A 121 23.87 -14.55 -12.16
C PRO A 121 23.87 -13.74 -13.47
N GLU A 122 24.80 -12.81 -13.61
CA GLU A 122 24.85 -11.86 -14.72
C GLU A 122 24.78 -12.54 -16.08
N SER A 123 25.51 -13.65 -16.25
CA SER A 123 25.55 -14.43 -17.49
C SER A 123 24.20 -14.95 -17.99
N VAL A 124 23.21 -15.09 -17.10
CA VAL A 124 21.87 -15.62 -17.42
C VAL A 124 20.74 -14.65 -17.09
N ARG A 125 21.05 -13.44 -16.60
CA ARG A 125 20.07 -12.42 -16.15
C ARG A 125 19.24 -11.86 -17.29
N TRP A 126 19.76 -11.93 -18.51
CA TRP A 126 19.05 -11.55 -19.74
C TRP A 126 17.81 -12.42 -20.00
N MET A 127 17.77 -13.65 -19.49
CA MET A 127 16.61 -14.52 -19.64
C MET A 127 15.39 -13.95 -18.89
N PRO A 128 14.18 -14.04 -19.48
CA PRO A 128 12.98 -13.49 -18.86
C PRO A 128 12.44 -14.32 -17.66
N VAL A 129 13.13 -15.41 -17.31
CA VAL A 129 12.76 -16.28 -16.18
C VAL A 129 13.30 -15.73 -14.86
N GLY A 130 12.63 -16.03 -13.75
CA GLY A 130 13.09 -15.65 -12.41
C GLY A 130 13.03 -14.14 -12.12
N ARG A 131 12.34 -13.37 -12.93
CA ARG A 131 12.12 -11.93 -12.72
C ARG A 131 10.90 -11.70 -11.85
N GLY A 132 11.08 -10.96 -10.75
CA GLY A 132 10.00 -10.51 -9.87
C GLY A 132 9.39 -9.18 -10.31
N ASP A 133 8.09 -9.02 -10.12
CA ASP A 133 7.43 -7.72 -10.34
C ASP A 133 7.88 -6.71 -9.27
N TYR A 134 8.14 -5.48 -9.70
CA TYR A 134 8.54 -4.35 -8.89
C TYR A 134 7.77 -3.12 -9.37
N TRP A 135 6.66 -2.81 -8.71
CA TRP A 135 5.78 -1.71 -9.08
C TRP A 135 5.90 -0.57 -8.09
N ILE A 136 6.09 0.64 -8.59
CA ILE A 136 6.11 1.85 -7.77
C ILE A 136 4.65 2.24 -7.52
N LEU A 137 4.18 2.05 -6.28
CA LEU A 137 2.78 2.20 -5.91
C LEU A 137 2.44 3.61 -5.40
N LYS A 138 3.40 4.25 -4.75
CA LYS A 138 3.30 5.63 -4.27
C LYS A 138 4.71 6.21 -4.17
N ILE A 139 4.87 7.44 -4.60
CA ILE A 139 6.10 8.22 -4.46
C ILE A 139 5.72 9.67 -4.25
N ASP A 140 6.47 10.42 -3.47
CA ASP A 140 6.26 11.85 -3.31
C ASP A 140 6.94 12.64 -4.45
N SER A 141 6.48 13.87 -4.67
CA SER A 141 6.99 14.72 -5.76
C SER A 141 8.46 15.10 -5.62
N ALA A 142 9.01 15.02 -4.40
CA ALA A 142 10.42 15.29 -4.13
C ALA A 142 11.29 14.01 -4.17
N TYR A 143 10.70 12.84 -4.47
CA TYR A 143 11.39 11.55 -4.53
C TYR A 143 12.13 11.20 -3.23
N GLN A 144 11.55 11.56 -2.08
CA GLN A 144 12.16 11.29 -0.77
C GLN A 144 11.68 9.99 -0.15
N MET A 145 10.46 9.55 -0.48
CA MET A 145 9.90 8.31 0.03
C MET A 145 9.12 7.57 -1.06
N VAL A 146 9.26 6.26 -1.10
CA VAL A 146 8.60 5.41 -2.10
C VAL A 146 8.04 4.13 -1.48
N LEU A 147 6.82 3.77 -1.88
CA LEU A 147 6.22 2.46 -1.61
C LEU A 147 6.31 1.62 -2.86
N VAL A 148 6.90 0.46 -2.73
CA VAL A 148 7.06 -0.52 -3.80
C VAL A 148 6.35 -1.81 -3.42
N GLY A 149 5.74 -2.45 -4.39
CA GLY A 149 5.09 -3.75 -4.18
C GLY A 149 4.90 -4.51 -5.49
N GLU A 150 4.12 -5.59 -5.44
CA GLU A 150 3.84 -6.42 -6.62
C GLU A 150 2.33 -6.81 -6.66
N PRO A 151 1.80 -7.23 -7.84
CA PRO A 151 0.38 -7.44 -8.04
C PRO A 151 -0.30 -8.42 -7.07
N LYS A 152 0.41 -9.44 -6.60
CA LYS A 152 -0.12 -10.46 -5.67
C LYS A 152 -0.13 -9.99 -4.21
N ARG A 153 0.41 -8.79 -3.93
CA ARG A 153 0.51 -8.19 -2.57
C ARG A 153 1.27 -9.03 -1.55
N LYS A 154 2.13 -9.94 -2.04
CA LYS A 154 2.98 -10.77 -1.20
C LYS A 154 4.21 -10.01 -0.71
N TYR A 155 4.79 -9.16 -1.55
CA TYR A 155 5.99 -8.38 -1.27
C TYR A 155 5.69 -6.89 -1.26
N LEU A 156 6.29 -6.19 -0.30
CA LEU A 156 6.17 -4.75 -0.10
C LEU A 156 7.46 -4.21 0.51
N TRP A 157 7.90 -3.05 0.02
CA TRP A 157 8.98 -2.27 0.60
C TRP A 157 8.54 -0.82 0.73
N LEU A 158 8.89 -0.20 1.84
CA LEU A 158 8.87 1.24 2.03
C LEU A 158 10.33 1.70 2.10
N LEU A 159 10.72 2.53 1.15
CA LEU A 159 12.08 3.05 1.04
C LEU A 159 12.07 4.57 1.24
N SER A 160 13.17 5.11 1.79
CA SER A 160 13.37 6.53 2.02
C SER A 160 14.78 6.96 1.62
N ARG A 161 14.95 8.26 1.27
CA ARG A 161 16.28 8.87 1.11
C ARG A 161 16.93 9.17 2.45
N ASP A 162 16.11 9.33 3.50
CA ASP A 162 16.55 9.53 4.87
C ASP A 162 16.50 8.18 5.61
N PRO A 163 17.58 7.74 6.29
CA PRO A 163 17.56 6.54 7.12
C PRO A 163 16.57 6.62 8.29
N HIS A 164 16.24 7.85 8.75
CA HIS A 164 15.34 8.13 9.86
C HIS A 164 14.20 9.07 9.46
N PRO A 165 13.32 8.66 8.52
CA PRO A 165 12.27 9.52 8.02
C PRO A 165 11.23 9.85 9.10
N ASP A 166 10.49 10.94 8.87
CA ASP A 166 9.35 11.34 9.71
C ASP A 166 8.32 10.19 9.83
N GLU A 167 8.01 9.79 11.06
CA GLU A 167 7.06 8.70 11.37
C GLU A 167 5.61 9.02 10.91
N ALA A 168 5.22 10.29 10.82
CA ALA A 168 3.93 10.65 10.26
C ALA A 168 3.86 10.31 8.77
N LYS A 169 4.93 10.57 8.01
CA LYS A 169 5.07 10.17 6.61
C LYS A 169 5.07 8.65 6.45
N VAL A 170 5.86 7.95 7.26
CA VAL A 170 5.90 6.48 7.27
C VAL A 170 4.50 5.91 7.48
N THR A 171 3.79 6.42 8.50
CA THR A 171 2.41 6.02 8.80
C THR A 171 1.45 6.29 7.64
N GLU A 172 1.59 7.42 6.94
CA GLU A 172 0.78 7.76 5.76
C GLU A 172 0.97 6.72 4.64
N TYR A 173 2.22 6.35 4.35
CA TYR A 173 2.54 5.38 3.31
C TYR A 173 2.05 3.97 3.65
N LEU A 174 2.19 3.55 4.91
CA LEU A 174 1.69 2.27 5.38
C LEU A 174 0.16 2.20 5.37
N ARG A 175 -0.54 3.27 5.72
CA ARG A 175 -2.00 3.36 5.56
C ARG A 175 -2.41 3.27 4.08
N TYR A 176 -1.64 3.88 3.18
CA TYR A 176 -1.89 3.71 1.75
C TYR A 176 -1.73 2.25 1.34
N ALA A 177 -0.67 1.56 1.77
CA ALA A 177 -0.47 0.14 1.50
C ALA A 177 -1.68 -0.71 1.95
N GLN A 178 -2.22 -0.44 3.15
CA GLN A 178 -3.43 -1.13 3.65
C GLN A 178 -4.65 -0.84 2.77
N ARG A 179 -4.88 0.42 2.37
CA ARG A 179 -6.00 0.78 1.49
C ARG A 179 -5.96 0.07 0.14
N VAL A 180 -4.76 -0.16 -0.41
CA VAL A 180 -4.61 -0.90 -1.68
C VAL A 180 -4.50 -2.42 -1.47
N GLY A 181 -4.81 -2.91 -0.26
CA GLY A 181 -5.04 -4.32 0.04
C GLY A 181 -3.84 -5.10 0.55
N PHE A 182 -2.73 -4.47 0.96
CA PHE A 182 -1.64 -5.19 1.62
C PHE A 182 -1.99 -5.52 3.07
N ASN A 183 -1.76 -6.76 3.48
CA ASN A 183 -1.80 -7.15 4.88
C ASN A 183 -0.45 -6.80 5.53
N LEU A 184 -0.48 -5.95 6.55
CA LEU A 184 0.73 -5.47 7.26
C LEU A 184 0.91 -6.06 8.65
N LYS A 185 0.18 -7.15 9.01
CA LYS A 185 0.27 -7.76 10.35
C LYS A 185 1.68 -8.26 10.67
N ASP A 186 2.41 -8.68 9.65
CA ASP A 186 3.76 -9.24 9.71
C ASP A 186 4.84 -8.26 9.23
N LEU A 187 4.52 -6.96 9.15
CA LEU A 187 5.44 -5.94 8.66
C LEU A 187 6.68 -5.85 9.57
N ILE A 188 7.84 -5.87 8.96
CA ILE A 188 9.14 -5.66 9.61
C ILE A 188 9.51 -4.19 9.47
N ARG A 189 9.81 -3.51 10.58
CA ARG A 189 10.45 -2.20 10.60
C ARG A 189 11.96 -2.42 10.58
N THR A 190 12.60 -1.92 9.55
CA THR A 190 14.05 -2.07 9.37
C THR A 190 14.77 -1.05 10.23
N LYS A 191 15.71 -1.52 11.04
CA LYS A 191 16.59 -0.65 11.82
C LYS A 191 17.66 -0.10 10.89
N GLN A 192 17.90 1.21 10.95
CA GLN A 192 19.06 1.89 10.39
C GLN A 192 19.92 2.40 11.54
N THR A 193 21.23 2.20 11.46
CA THR A 193 22.18 2.55 12.54
C THR A 193 22.94 3.84 12.28
N GLU A 194 22.95 4.34 11.04
CA GLU A 194 23.56 5.61 10.61
C GLU A 194 22.51 6.64 10.26
#